data_148471edc188a946c713a157dfd79872
#
_entry.id   148471edc188a946c713a157dfd79872
#
_cell.length_a   1.000
_cell.length_b   1.000
_cell.length_c   1.000
_cell.angle_alpha   90.00
_cell.angle_beta   90.00
_cell.angle_gamma   90.00
#
_symmetry.space_group_name_H-M   'P 1'
#
loop_
_entity.id
_entity.type
_entity.pdbx_description
1 polymer ?
#
loop_
_entity_poly.entity_id
_entity_poly.type
_entity_poly.pdbx_seq_one_letter_code
_entity_poly.pdbx_strand_id
1 'polypeptide(L)'
;MVTELTRENFDDEVLAYDGRVLVDFWAEWCGPCMMLSPIVEEVSDEIDDVKFCSVNCDVAREIALDFNIMTIPNLLLFENGELINQSVGYIEKDELIAFVSSKK
;
A
#
# COMPACT_ATOMS: atom_id res chain seq x y z
N MET A 1 5.30 -10.68 -3.80
CA MET A 1 6.12 -10.28 -2.64
C MET A 1 5.82 -8.84 -2.24
N VAL A 2 5.64 -8.61 -0.95
CA VAL A 2 5.32 -7.29 -0.41
C VAL A 2 6.49 -6.80 0.43
N THR A 3 7.00 -5.60 0.12
CA THR A 3 8.13 -5.02 0.84
C THR A 3 7.63 -4.23 2.04
N GLU A 4 8.16 -4.53 3.22
CA GLU A 4 7.82 -3.78 4.42
C GLU A 4 8.58 -2.46 4.43
N LEU A 5 7.85 -1.36 4.62
CA LEU A 5 8.42 -0.02 4.62
C LEU A 5 8.74 0.43 6.04
N THR A 6 9.87 1.14 6.14
CA THR A 6 10.32 1.77 7.37
C THR A 6 10.59 3.23 7.05
N ARG A 7 10.85 4.03 8.09
CA ARG A 7 11.26 5.41 7.89
C ARG A 7 12.51 5.48 7.00
N GLU A 8 13.43 4.54 7.17
CA GLU A 8 14.72 4.54 6.47
C GLU A 8 14.61 4.22 5.00
N ASN A 9 13.65 3.36 4.60
CA ASN A 9 13.57 2.92 3.20
C ASN A 9 12.43 3.56 2.40
N PHE A 10 11.54 4.32 3.03
CA PHE A 10 10.33 4.81 2.36
C PHE A 10 10.66 5.67 1.14
N ASP A 11 11.56 6.63 1.30
CA ASP A 11 11.89 7.54 0.21
C ASP A 11 12.46 6.79 -1.00
N ASP A 12 13.37 5.85 -0.76
CA ASP A 12 13.99 5.07 -1.83
C ASP A 12 13.00 4.10 -2.47
N GLU A 13 12.18 3.44 -1.67
CA GLU A 13 11.29 2.39 -2.16
C GLU A 13 10.05 2.95 -2.84
N VAL A 14 9.58 4.13 -2.45
CA VAL A 14 8.32 4.70 -2.94
C VAL A 14 8.54 5.98 -3.74
N LEU A 15 9.15 6.98 -3.13
CA LEU A 15 9.22 8.32 -3.74
C LEU A 15 10.23 8.39 -4.89
N ALA A 16 11.32 7.66 -4.78
CA ALA A 16 12.36 7.62 -5.82
C ALA A 16 12.15 6.50 -6.83
N TYR A 17 11.12 5.68 -6.67
CA TYR A 17 10.88 4.53 -7.53
C TYR A 17 10.22 4.95 -8.84
N ASP A 18 10.78 4.49 -9.95
CA ASP A 18 10.21 4.69 -11.29
C ASP A 18 9.13 3.65 -11.53
N GLY A 19 7.89 4.10 -11.61
CA GLY A 19 6.76 3.21 -11.85
C GLY A 19 5.74 3.29 -10.73
N ARG A 20 4.84 2.31 -10.68
CA ARG A 20 3.75 2.29 -9.72
C ARG A 20 4.11 1.54 -8.46
N VAL A 21 3.69 2.09 -7.33
CA VAL A 21 3.87 1.49 -6.01
C VAL A 21 2.53 1.52 -5.27
N LEU A 22 2.10 0.36 -4.80
CA LEU A 22 0.97 0.26 -3.89
C LEU A 22 1.49 0.20 -2.47
N VAL A 23 0.94 1.01 -1.58
CA VAL A 23 1.31 0.99 -0.16
C VAL A 23 0.09 0.66 0.68
N ASP A 24 0.14 -0.45 1.39
CA ASP A 24 -0.92 -0.95 2.27
C ASP A 24 -0.62 -0.56 3.71
N PHE A 25 -1.43 0.35 4.26
CA PHE A 25 -1.32 0.76 5.67
C PHE A 25 -2.19 -0.15 6.52
N TRP A 26 -1.61 -0.83 7.50
CA TRP A 26 -2.27 -1.87 8.27
C TRP A 26 -1.79 -1.89 9.72
N ALA A 27 -2.47 -2.66 10.57
CA ALA A 27 -2.04 -2.94 11.94
C ALA A 27 -2.51 -4.33 12.35
N GLU A 28 -1.79 -4.96 13.27
CA GLU A 28 -2.09 -6.33 13.69
C GLU A 28 -3.46 -6.47 14.37
N TRP A 29 -3.90 -5.44 15.06
CA TRP A 29 -5.18 -5.44 15.78
C TRP A 29 -6.39 -5.17 14.86
N CYS A 30 -6.14 -4.90 13.61
CA CYS A 30 -7.18 -4.51 12.65
C CYS A 30 -7.66 -5.74 11.88
N GLY A 31 -8.88 -6.22 12.18
CA GLY A 31 -9.45 -7.39 11.53
C GLY A 31 -9.53 -7.27 10.00
N PRO A 32 -10.13 -6.19 9.47
CA PRO A 32 -10.19 -6.00 8.01
C PRO A 32 -8.82 -5.93 7.35
N CYS A 33 -7.81 -5.40 8.05
CA CYS A 33 -6.44 -5.39 7.54
C CYS A 33 -5.91 -6.81 7.36
N MET A 34 -6.19 -7.67 8.33
CA MET A 34 -5.74 -9.07 8.29
C MET A 34 -6.45 -9.84 7.19
N MET A 35 -7.68 -9.46 6.82
CA MET A 35 -8.40 -10.04 5.70
C MET A 35 -7.85 -9.56 4.36
N LEU A 36 -7.41 -8.32 4.29
CA LEU A 36 -6.88 -7.73 3.05
C LEU A 36 -5.45 -8.19 2.76
N SER A 37 -4.66 -8.43 3.80
CA SER A 37 -3.24 -8.73 3.66
C SER A 37 -2.95 -9.93 2.73
N PRO A 38 -3.64 -11.07 2.86
CA PRO A 38 -3.40 -12.18 1.91
C PRO A 38 -3.80 -11.84 0.48
N ILE A 39 -4.80 -10.98 0.30
CA ILE A 39 -5.22 -10.54 -1.04
C ILE A 39 -4.11 -9.69 -1.67
N VAL A 40 -3.54 -8.78 -0.90
CA VAL A 40 -2.43 -7.93 -1.36
C VAL A 40 -1.24 -8.82 -1.77
N GLU A 41 -0.90 -9.80 -0.94
CA GLU A 41 0.20 -10.71 -1.23
C GLU A 41 -0.06 -11.52 -2.50
N GLU A 42 -1.28 -12.03 -2.65
CA GLU A 42 -1.65 -12.80 -3.83
C GLU A 42 -1.54 -11.96 -5.11
N VAL A 43 -2.08 -10.75 -5.09
CA VAL A 43 -2.03 -9.85 -6.25
C VAL A 43 -0.59 -9.44 -6.56
N SER A 44 0.23 -9.26 -5.52
CA SER A 44 1.65 -8.90 -5.72
C SER A 44 2.39 -9.99 -6.48
N ASP A 45 2.00 -11.25 -6.32
CA ASP A 45 2.63 -12.36 -7.04
C ASP A 45 2.11 -12.49 -8.46
N GLU A 46 0.96 -11.90 -8.78
CA GLU A 46 0.33 -12.00 -10.09
C GLU A 46 0.63 -10.80 -11.00
N ILE A 47 0.91 -9.63 -10.41
CA ILE A 47 1.13 -8.39 -11.15
C ILE A 47 2.58 -7.94 -10.97
N ASP A 48 3.35 -7.94 -12.06
CA ASP A 48 4.79 -7.66 -12.00
C ASP A 48 5.13 -6.19 -12.23
N ASP A 49 4.22 -5.42 -12.82
CA ASP A 49 4.51 -4.03 -13.18
C ASP A 49 4.09 -3.02 -12.11
N VAL A 50 3.70 -3.49 -10.94
CA VAL A 50 3.41 -2.67 -9.76
C VAL A 50 4.22 -3.21 -8.60
N LYS A 51 4.90 -2.33 -7.90
CA LYS A 51 5.63 -2.69 -6.69
C LYS A 51 4.65 -2.65 -5.51
N PHE A 52 4.63 -3.70 -4.70
CA PHE A 52 3.72 -3.79 -3.55
C PHE A 52 4.50 -3.62 -2.26
N CYS A 53 4.04 -2.70 -1.41
CA CYS A 53 4.68 -2.38 -0.14
C CYS A 53 3.63 -2.32 0.96
N SER A 54 4.07 -2.41 2.21
CA SER A 54 3.19 -2.30 3.37
C SER A 54 3.82 -1.45 4.46
N VAL A 55 2.97 -0.79 5.24
CA VAL A 55 3.37 0.00 6.41
C VAL A 55 2.59 -0.49 7.60
N ASN A 56 3.29 -1.01 8.60
CA ASN A 56 2.69 -1.33 9.89
C ASN A 56 2.58 -0.01 10.66
N CYS A 57 1.35 0.46 10.86
CA CYS A 57 1.11 1.78 11.45
C CYS A 57 1.59 1.90 12.89
N ASP A 58 1.71 0.78 13.61
CA ASP A 58 2.21 0.81 14.99
C ASP A 58 3.73 0.87 15.05
N VAL A 59 4.40 0.43 13.99
CA VAL A 59 5.86 0.39 13.91
C VAL A 59 6.41 1.63 13.21
N ALA A 60 5.82 2.00 12.09
CA ALA A 60 6.27 3.15 11.29
C ALA A 60 5.22 4.26 11.33
N ARG A 61 4.94 4.75 12.53
CA ARG A 61 3.90 5.75 12.78
C ARG A 61 4.10 7.03 11.99
N GLU A 62 5.34 7.45 11.83
CA GLU A 62 5.65 8.72 11.14
C GLU A 62 5.14 8.73 9.71
N ILE A 63 5.23 7.58 9.03
CA ILE A 63 4.77 7.49 7.65
C ILE A 63 3.25 7.67 7.59
N ALA A 64 2.53 7.00 8.50
CA ALA A 64 1.08 7.14 8.56
C ALA A 64 0.67 8.58 8.87
N LEU A 65 1.39 9.24 9.77
CA LEU A 65 1.12 10.64 10.10
C LEU A 65 1.39 11.56 8.91
N ASP A 66 2.46 11.31 8.15
CA ASP A 66 2.82 12.12 7.00
C ASP A 66 1.71 12.13 5.94
N PHE A 67 0.97 11.02 5.81
CA PHE A 67 -0.10 10.90 4.82
C PHE A 67 -1.49 11.03 5.41
N ASN A 68 -1.60 11.47 6.67
CA ASN A 68 -2.90 11.66 7.33
C ASN A 68 -3.75 10.38 7.33
N ILE A 69 -3.13 9.25 7.61
CA ILE A 69 -3.86 7.97 7.63
C ILE A 69 -4.65 7.90 8.93
N MET A 70 -5.98 8.07 8.83
CA MET A 70 -6.89 8.07 9.97
C MET A 70 -7.66 6.77 10.11
N THR A 71 -7.84 6.05 9.01
CA THR A 71 -8.64 4.82 8.96
C THR A 71 -7.83 3.76 8.23
N ILE A 72 -7.79 2.53 8.75
CA ILE A 72 -7.10 1.40 8.12
C ILE A 72 -8.08 0.23 7.94
N PRO A 73 -7.86 -0.65 6.94
CA PRO A 73 -6.78 -0.59 5.95
C PRO A 73 -6.93 0.61 5.02
N ASN A 74 -5.80 1.08 4.54
CA ASN A 74 -5.76 2.26 3.67
C ASN A 74 -4.70 2.01 2.61
N LEU A 75 -5.10 2.07 1.35
CA LEU A 75 -4.21 1.80 0.22
C LEU A 75 -3.90 3.11 -0.49
N LEU A 76 -2.62 3.41 -0.64
CA LEU A 76 -2.16 4.53 -1.43
C LEU A 76 -1.48 4.01 -2.69
N LEU A 77 -1.79 4.60 -3.83
CA LEU A 77 -1.15 4.25 -5.10
C LEU A 77 -0.30 5.42 -5.56
N PHE A 78 0.98 5.15 -5.76
CA PHE A 78 1.94 6.14 -6.26
C PHE A 78 2.34 5.79 -7.68
N GLU A 79 2.68 6.81 -8.47
CA GLU A 79 3.28 6.62 -9.78
C GLU A 79 4.40 7.63 -9.93
N ASN A 80 5.62 7.13 -10.15
CA ASN A 80 6.82 7.95 -10.30
C ASN A 80 6.97 8.93 -9.14
N GLY A 81 6.73 8.44 -7.92
CA GLY A 81 6.86 9.21 -6.68
C GLY A 81 5.68 10.10 -6.34
N GLU A 82 4.65 10.12 -7.16
CA GLU A 82 3.48 10.98 -6.96
C GLU A 82 2.28 10.15 -6.52
N LEU A 83 1.58 10.58 -5.48
CA LEU A 83 0.34 9.93 -5.03
C LEU A 83 -0.76 10.20 -6.04
N ILE A 84 -1.31 9.14 -6.66
CA ILE A 84 -2.32 9.28 -7.71
C ILE A 84 -3.69 8.76 -7.31
N ASN A 85 -3.80 7.90 -6.29
CA ASN A 85 -5.10 7.37 -5.89
C ASN A 85 -5.06 6.82 -4.47
N GLN A 86 -6.23 6.66 -3.87
CA GLN A 86 -6.38 6.16 -2.50
C GLN A 86 -7.64 5.31 -2.38
N SER A 87 -7.56 4.22 -1.61
CA SER A 87 -8.70 3.37 -1.31
C SER A 87 -8.73 3.10 0.19
N VAL A 88 -9.84 3.41 0.85
CA VAL A 88 -9.98 3.24 2.30
C VAL A 88 -10.91 2.07 2.58
N GLY A 89 -10.46 1.15 3.45
CA GLY A 89 -11.24 -0.01 3.86
C GLY A 89 -10.90 -1.26 3.08
N TYR A 90 -11.55 -2.35 3.46
CA TYR A 90 -11.37 -3.64 2.81
C TYR A 90 -11.93 -3.64 1.39
N ILE A 91 -11.18 -4.21 0.44
CA ILE A 91 -11.68 -4.44 -0.92
C ILE A 91 -11.36 -5.87 -1.35
N GLU A 92 -12.13 -6.37 -2.31
CA GLU A 92 -11.96 -7.70 -2.87
C GLU A 92 -10.80 -7.73 -3.87
N LYS A 93 -10.36 -8.93 -4.23
CA LYS A 93 -9.21 -9.12 -5.12
C LYS A 93 -9.37 -8.40 -6.46
N ASP A 94 -10.53 -8.55 -7.11
CA ASP A 94 -10.75 -7.92 -8.41
C ASP A 94 -10.77 -6.39 -8.30
N GLU A 95 -11.25 -5.87 -7.18
CA GLU A 95 -11.23 -4.44 -6.92
C GLU A 95 -9.79 -3.93 -6.73
N LEU A 96 -8.95 -4.72 -6.05
CA LEU A 96 -7.55 -4.36 -5.88
C LEU A 96 -6.81 -4.34 -7.22
N ILE A 97 -7.05 -5.35 -8.06
CA ILE A 97 -6.45 -5.39 -9.39
C ILE A 97 -6.86 -4.16 -10.20
N ALA A 98 -8.13 -3.80 -10.16
CA ALA A 98 -8.62 -2.60 -10.84
C ALA A 98 -7.99 -1.33 -10.27
N PHE A 99 -7.83 -1.27 -8.95
CA PHE A 99 -7.26 -0.11 -8.27
C PHE A 99 -5.81 0.14 -8.71
N VAL A 100 -4.97 -0.90 -8.69
CA VAL A 100 -3.55 -0.74 -9.05
C VAL A 100 -3.36 -0.48 -10.55
N SER A 101 -4.38 -0.78 -11.35
CA SER A 101 -4.36 -0.54 -12.80
C SER A 101 -5.07 0.75 -13.18
N SER A 102 -5.64 1.46 -12.20
CA SER A 102 -6.44 2.65 -12.45
C SER A 102 -5.59 3.79 -13.01
N LYS A 103 -6.24 4.68 -13.75
CA LYS A 103 -5.59 5.88 -14.24
C LYS A 103 -5.81 7.01 -13.24
N LYS A 104 -4.87 7.93 -13.24
CA LYS A 104 -4.89 9.10 -12.40
C LYS A 104 -6.17 9.94 -12.59
#